data_accfb1f78b075b8d9fd8ceb08c7cdced
#
_entry.id   accfb1f78b075b8d9fd8ceb08c7cdced
#
_cell.length_a   1.000
_cell.length_b   1.000
_cell.length_c   1.000
_cell.angle_alpha   90.00
_cell.angle_beta   90.00
_cell.angle_gamma   90.00
#
_symmetry.space_group_name_H-M   'P 1'
#
loop_
_entity.id
_entity.type
_entity.pdbx_description
1 polymer ?
#
loop_
_entity_poly.entity_id
_entity_poly.type
_entity_poly.pdbx_seq_one_letter_code
_entity_poly.pdbx_strand_id
1 'polypeptide(L)'
;MKLWVVFEFTKSDLRSSFYFKNRPGCEYNVTTKEPSASSLCHYKKTNSNSYYCDEQYKNTYPCTSGIAYYSRGALPIYWNYNYGEAGKELDVDLLNHPEYIEQNATLAFQVAIWRWMMPITEHQPSAHEVIIDYWKPNKNDTLGKRVSGFGATMNILYGDLVCGQGDNESMNNIIAQYLYYLDLMGVNREETGPNEVLSCAKQVVFNPSSSSSP
;
A
#
# COMPACT_ATOMS: atom_id res chain seq x y z
N MET A 1 15.63 9.41 8.11
CA MET A 1 15.70 8.13 8.87
C MET A 1 14.45 7.29 8.75
N LYS A 2 13.23 7.85 8.89
CA LYS A 2 11.95 7.11 8.75
C LYS A 2 11.74 6.40 7.41
N LEU A 3 12.34 6.87 6.32
CA LEU A 3 12.20 6.26 4.99
C LEU A 3 12.88 4.90 4.86
N TRP A 4 13.96 4.69 5.60
CA TRP A 4 14.74 3.46 5.58
C TRP A 4 13.99 2.27 6.18
N VAL A 5 13.09 2.52 7.13
CA VAL A 5 12.29 1.50 7.81
C VAL A 5 11.44 0.67 6.83
N VAL A 6 11.07 1.25 5.69
CA VAL A 6 10.22 0.57 4.69
C VAL A 6 11.04 -0.15 3.63
N PHE A 7 12.32 0.21 3.42
CA PHE A 7 13.13 -0.25 2.29
C PHE A 7 14.48 -0.89 2.63
N GLU A 8 14.98 -0.83 3.88
CA GLU A 8 16.25 -1.46 4.24
C GLU A 8 16.08 -2.91 4.72
N PHE A 9 16.18 -3.82 3.78
CA PHE A 9 16.44 -5.22 4.06
C PHE A 9 17.67 -5.70 3.30
N THR A 10 18.44 -6.60 3.93
CA THR A 10 19.61 -7.22 3.29
C THR A 10 19.20 -7.97 2.03
N LYS A 11 20.09 -8.05 1.04
CA LYS A 11 19.83 -8.72 -0.25
C LYS A 11 19.32 -10.15 -0.13
N SER A 12 19.55 -10.84 1.00
CA SER A 12 19.08 -12.20 1.25
C SER A 12 17.62 -12.28 1.70
N ASP A 13 17.14 -11.27 2.44
CA ASP A 13 15.76 -11.24 2.97
C ASP A 13 14.78 -10.65 1.99
N LEU A 14 15.29 -9.88 1.03
CA LEU A 14 14.49 -9.20 -0.01
C LEU A 14 13.76 -10.15 -0.95
N ARG A 15 14.20 -11.40 -1.09
CA ARG A 15 13.62 -12.32 -2.06
C ARG A 15 12.28 -12.93 -1.67
N SER A 16 11.90 -12.94 -0.41
CA SER A 16 10.70 -13.67 -0.01
C SER A 16 9.80 -13.04 1.05
N SER A 17 10.30 -12.19 1.94
CA SER A 17 9.51 -11.85 3.12
C SER A 17 8.90 -10.45 3.15
N PHE A 18 9.60 -9.45 2.68
CA PHE A 18 9.14 -8.06 2.76
C PHE A 18 7.94 -7.77 1.85
N TYR A 19 7.95 -8.34 0.67
CA TYR A 19 6.93 -8.15 -0.36
C TYR A 19 5.53 -8.56 0.05
N PHE A 20 5.44 -9.53 0.95
CA PHE A 20 4.21 -10.25 1.18
C PHE A 20 3.58 -9.94 2.52
N LYS A 21 4.34 -9.37 3.43
CA LYS A 21 3.94 -9.19 4.83
C LYS A 21 3.13 -7.92 5.10
N ASN A 22 3.19 -6.93 4.23
CA ASN A 22 2.47 -5.67 4.39
C ASN A 22 1.15 -5.62 3.60
N ARG A 23 0.60 -6.75 3.23
CA ARG A 23 -0.70 -6.83 2.56
C ARG A 23 -1.83 -7.00 3.57
N PRO A 24 -3.01 -6.40 3.30
CA PRO A 24 -4.23 -6.81 3.98
C PRO A 24 -4.42 -8.33 3.86
N GLY A 25 -4.68 -9.00 4.98
CA GLY A 25 -4.82 -10.46 5.03
C GLY A 25 -3.52 -11.24 5.22
N CYS A 26 -2.37 -10.59 5.41
CA CYS A 26 -1.17 -11.25 5.89
C CYS A 26 -1.26 -11.45 7.40
N GLU A 27 -0.99 -12.65 7.85
CA GLU A 27 -1.04 -12.97 9.27
C GLU A 27 0.25 -12.56 9.99
N TYR A 28 0.07 -12.03 11.19
CA TYR A 28 1.12 -11.79 12.15
C TYR A 28 0.94 -12.75 13.32
N ASN A 29 1.97 -13.49 13.66
CA ASN A 29 1.88 -14.40 14.80
C ASN A 29 2.01 -13.62 16.10
N VAL A 30 0.89 -13.43 16.79
CA VAL A 30 0.83 -12.69 18.06
C VAL A 30 1.66 -13.35 19.16
N THR A 31 1.82 -14.68 19.12
CA THR A 31 2.56 -15.44 20.13
C THR A 31 4.06 -15.29 19.95
N THR A 32 4.57 -15.43 18.74
CA THR A 32 6.01 -15.29 18.45
C THR A 32 6.39 -13.82 18.25
N LYS A 33 5.44 -12.91 18.10
CA LYS A 33 5.63 -11.50 17.73
C LYS A 33 6.41 -11.33 16.43
N GLU A 34 6.28 -12.28 15.52
CA GLU A 34 6.92 -12.28 14.22
C GLU A 34 5.91 -12.46 13.11
N PRO A 35 6.19 -11.93 11.91
CA PRO A 35 5.40 -12.26 10.73
C PRO A 35 5.43 -13.76 10.48
N SER A 36 4.28 -14.39 10.32
CA SER A 36 4.21 -15.84 10.09
C SER A 36 4.85 -16.21 8.74
N ALA A 37 5.81 -17.12 8.77
CA ALA A 37 6.46 -17.62 7.55
C ALA A 37 5.51 -18.43 6.65
N SER A 38 4.45 -19.02 7.23
CA SER A 38 3.42 -19.78 6.51
C SER A 38 2.37 -18.90 5.84
N SER A 39 2.30 -17.64 6.21
CA SER A 39 1.40 -16.65 5.62
C SER A 39 2.13 -15.74 4.62
N LEU A 40 2.96 -16.33 3.77
CA LEU A 40 3.46 -15.62 2.59
C LEU A 40 2.26 -15.19 1.75
N CYS A 41 1.86 -13.94 1.93
CA CYS A 41 0.78 -13.36 1.17
C CYS A 41 1.13 -13.42 -0.29
N HIS A 42 0.23 -13.90 -1.10
CA HIS A 42 0.46 -14.05 -2.52
C HIS A 42 0.78 -12.69 -3.15
N TYR A 43 1.83 -12.62 -3.95
CA TYR A 43 2.20 -11.42 -4.72
C TYR A 43 1.17 -11.07 -5.80
N LYS A 44 0.16 -11.92 -5.96
CA LYS A 44 -1.02 -11.67 -6.77
C LYS A 44 -2.28 -12.22 -6.10
N LYS A 45 -3.41 -11.56 -6.35
CA LYS A 45 -4.72 -12.04 -5.91
C LYS A 45 -5.19 -13.15 -6.85
N THR A 46 -5.25 -14.40 -6.39
CA THR A 46 -5.51 -15.57 -7.22
C THR A 46 -6.98 -15.83 -7.51
N ASN A 47 -7.92 -15.25 -6.77
CA ASN A 47 -9.37 -15.51 -6.91
C ASN A 47 -10.15 -14.20 -6.96
N SER A 48 -10.07 -13.47 -8.06
CA SER A 48 -10.89 -12.29 -8.27
C SER A 48 -11.74 -12.45 -9.51
N ASN A 49 -13.05 -12.47 -9.34
CA ASN A 49 -14.01 -12.35 -10.43
C ASN A 49 -14.09 -10.90 -10.96
N SER A 50 -13.35 -9.97 -10.36
CA SER A 50 -13.31 -8.57 -10.77
C SER A 50 -12.11 -8.29 -11.64
N TYR A 51 -12.34 -7.60 -12.75
CA TYR A 51 -11.29 -7.14 -13.66
C TYR A 51 -10.53 -5.92 -13.13
N TYR A 52 -11.01 -5.28 -12.04
CA TYR A 52 -10.43 -4.05 -11.51
C TYR A 52 -10.27 -2.96 -12.57
N CYS A 53 -11.33 -2.77 -13.35
CA CYS A 53 -11.43 -1.74 -14.36
C CYS A 53 -12.37 -0.64 -13.85
N ASP A 54 -11.83 0.56 -13.63
CA ASP A 54 -12.59 1.71 -13.20
C ASP A 54 -13.08 2.51 -14.41
N GLU A 55 -14.41 2.64 -14.52
CA GLU A 55 -15.07 3.33 -15.64
C GLU A 55 -14.68 4.82 -15.74
N GLN A 56 -14.41 5.48 -14.61
CA GLN A 56 -14.05 6.90 -14.59
C GLN A 56 -12.72 7.17 -15.30
N TYR A 57 -11.83 6.20 -15.29
CA TYR A 57 -10.51 6.30 -15.88
C TYR A 57 -10.38 5.63 -17.26
N LYS A 58 -11.44 5.04 -17.80
CA LYS A 58 -11.39 4.32 -19.08
C LYS A 58 -10.95 5.19 -20.26
N ASN A 59 -11.24 6.49 -20.25
CA ASN A 59 -10.82 7.37 -21.34
C ASN A 59 -9.33 7.66 -21.34
N THR A 60 -8.71 7.69 -20.17
CA THR A 60 -7.27 7.95 -19.99
C THR A 60 -6.47 6.66 -19.98
N TYR A 61 -6.99 5.65 -19.29
CA TYR A 61 -6.37 4.33 -19.12
C TYR A 61 -7.37 3.24 -19.49
N PRO A 62 -7.56 2.99 -20.80
CA PRO A 62 -8.54 2.02 -21.29
C PRO A 62 -8.19 0.61 -20.81
N CYS A 63 -9.20 -0.12 -20.37
CA CYS A 63 -9.04 -1.50 -19.99
C CYS A 63 -8.91 -2.39 -21.22
N THR A 64 -7.87 -3.18 -21.26
CA THR A 64 -7.65 -4.15 -22.33
C THR A 64 -8.53 -5.39 -22.11
N SER A 65 -9.21 -5.82 -23.16
CA SER A 65 -10.09 -7.00 -23.09
C SER A 65 -9.34 -8.24 -22.62
N GLY A 66 -9.92 -8.95 -21.64
CA GLY A 66 -9.35 -10.16 -21.07
C GLY A 66 -8.25 -9.93 -20.04
N ILE A 67 -7.84 -8.69 -19.78
CA ILE A 67 -6.84 -8.34 -18.77
C ILE A 67 -7.52 -7.90 -17.48
N ALA A 68 -7.05 -8.44 -16.36
CA ALA A 68 -7.49 -8.04 -15.02
C ALA A 68 -6.36 -7.31 -14.28
N TYR A 69 -6.69 -6.14 -13.73
CA TYR A 69 -5.77 -5.25 -13.01
C TYR A 69 -5.83 -5.49 -11.50
N TYR A 70 -5.80 -6.76 -11.10
CA TYR A 70 -5.73 -7.14 -9.69
C TYR A 70 -4.36 -6.82 -9.08
N SER A 71 -4.25 -6.93 -7.77
CA SER A 71 -3.05 -6.62 -7.01
C SER A 71 -1.81 -7.37 -7.48
N ARG A 72 -0.75 -6.64 -7.92
CA ARG A 72 0.57 -7.16 -8.30
C ARG A 72 1.69 -6.30 -7.72
N GLY A 73 2.83 -6.93 -7.50
CA GLY A 73 4.06 -6.25 -7.14
C GLY A 73 4.38 -6.24 -5.66
N ALA A 74 5.49 -5.64 -5.32
CA ALA A 74 6.07 -5.56 -3.98
C ALA A 74 5.24 -4.72 -3.02
N LEU A 75 4.94 -3.49 -3.39
CA LEU A 75 3.88 -2.67 -2.85
C LEU A 75 2.76 -2.72 -3.89
N PRO A 76 1.75 -3.58 -3.70
CA PRO A 76 0.86 -3.91 -4.79
C PRO A 76 0.09 -2.72 -5.32
N ILE A 77 0.00 -2.64 -6.65
CA ILE A 77 -0.92 -1.77 -7.34
C ILE A 77 -2.11 -2.58 -7.86
N TYR A 78 -3.27 -1.98 -7.93
CA TYR A 78 -4.51 -2.53 -8.49
C TYR A 78 -5.31 -1.40 -9.13
N TRP A 79 -6.29 -1.71 -9.97
CA TRP A 79 -7.02 -0.83 -10.88
C TRP A 79 -6.23 -0.37 -12.12
N ASN A 80 -6.92 -0.29 -13.25
CA ASN A 80 -6.35 0.12 -14.54
C ASN A 80 -5.59 1.45 -14.50
N TYR A 81 -6.09 2.45 -13.78
CA TYR A 81 -5.43 3.75 -13.68
C TYR A 81 -4.06 3.69 -12.98
N ASN A 82 -3.90 2.86 -11.94
CA ASN A 82 -2.61 2.69 -11.29
C ASN A 82 -1.59 1.99 -12.21
N TYR A 83 -2.04 1.00 -12.99
CA TYR A 83 -1.19 0.35 -13.99
C TYR A 83 -0.81 1.32 -15.11
N GLY A 84 -1.77 2.15 -15.55
CA GLY A 84 -1.54 3.15 -16.58
C GLY A 84 -0.55 4.23 -16.14
N GLU A 85 -0.73 4.82 -14.95
CA GLU A 85 0.18 5.82 -14.42
C GLU A 85 1.58 5.25 -14.16
N ALA A 86 1.68 4.10 -13.48
CA ALA A 86 2.97 3.46 -13.25
C ALA A 86 3.68 3.12 -14.57
N GLY A 87 2.93 2.62 -15.55
CA GLY A 87 3.47 2.30 -16.86
C GLY A 87 4.01 3.51 -17.60
N LYS A 88 3.28 4.63 -17.56
CA LYS A 88 3.70 5.91 -18.14
C LYS A 88 4.97 6.46 -17.48
N GLU A 89 5.04 6.45 -16.14
CA GLU A 89 6.20 6.98 -15.41
C GLU A 89 7.45 6.11 -15.54
N LEU A 90 7.27 4.80 -15.73
CA LEU A 90 8.38 3.85 -15.86
C LEU A 90 8.72 3.49 -17.32
N ASP A 91 8.02 4.09 -18.28
CA ASP A 91 8.16 3.81 -19.72
C ASP A 91 7.99 2.30 -20.06
N VAL A 92 6.96 1.68 -19.45
CA VAL A 92 6.61 0.26 -19.63
C VAL A 92 5.11 0.12 -19.88
N ASP A 93 4.70 -0.61 -20.87
CA ASP A 93 3.28 -0.85 -21.16
C ASP A 93 2.63 -1.82 -20.16
N LEU A 94 2.29 -1.31 -18.98
CA LEU A 94 1.64 -2.08 -17.92
C LEU A 94 0.14 -2.23 -18.10
N LEU A 95 -0.49 -1.45 -18.98
CA LEU A 95 -1.92 -1.63 -19.29
C LEU A 95 -2.16 -2.87 -20.13
N ASN A 96 -1.30 -3.15 -21.10
CA ASN A 96 -1.41 -4.34 -21.94
C ASN A 96 -0.64 -5.54 -21.36
N HIS A 97 0.36 -5.29 -20.50
CA HIS A 97 1.26 -6.30 -19.96
C HIS A 97 1.43 -6.18 -18.43
N PRO A 98 0.35 -6.28 -17.64
CA PRO A 98 0.44 -6.19 -16.18
C PRO A 98 1.27 -7.33 -15.56
N GLU A 99 1.40 -8.46 -16.26
CA GLU A 99 2.20 -9.61 -15.83
C GLU A 99 3.70 -9.32 -15.79
N TYR A 100 4.19 -8.27 -16.43
CA TYR A 100 5.61 -7.89 -16.35
C TYR A 100 6.06 -7.60 -14.92
N ILE A 101 5.16 -7.07 -14.09
CA ILE A 101 5.43 -6.85 -12.66
C ILE A 101 5.70 -8.18 -11.93
N GLU A 102 5.05 -9.28 -12.35
CA GLU A 102 5.24 -10.59 -11.75
C GLU A 102 6.52 -11.27 -12.24
N GLN A 103 6.92 -11.00 -13.47
CA GLN A 103 8.03 -11.65 -14.17
C GLN A 103 9.38 -10.96 -13.94
N ASN A 104 9.36 -9.67 -13.54
CA ASN A 104 10.55 -8.86 -13.37
C ASN A 104 10.63 -8.25 -11.98
N ALA A 105 11.52 -8.81 -11.13
CA ALA A 105 11.69 -8.34 -9.76
C ALA A 105 12.15 -6.87 -9.68
N THR A 106 13.00 -6.42 -10.60
CA THR A 106 13.42 -5.00 -10.66
C THR A 106 12.25 -4.09 -10.93
N LEU A 107 11.41 -4.43 -11.92
CA LEU A 107 10.20 -3.68 -12.23
C LEU A 107 9.21 -3.68 -11.06
N ALA A 108 9.04 -4.82 -10.38
CA ALA A 108 8.20 -4.90 -9.19
C ALA A 108 8.62 -3.93 -8.09
N PHE A 109 9.94 -3.71 -7.92
CA PHE A 109 10.46 -2.70 -6.98
C PHE A 109 10.32 -1.27 -7.51
N GLN A 110 10.56 -1.04 -8.77
CA GLN A 110 10.36 0.29 -9.37
C GLN A 110 8.90 0.74 -9.20
N VAL A 111 7.95 -0.15 -9.47
CA VAL A 111 6.53 0.10 -9.24
C VAL A 111 6.23 0.36 -7.75
N ALA A 112 6.87 -0.38 -6.84
CA ALA A 112 6.70 -0.18 -5.41
C ALA A 112 7.22 1.20 -4.95
N ILE A 113 8.40 1.61 -5.44
CA ILE A 113 8.97 2.92 -5.16
C ILE A 113 8.07 4.02 -5.74
N TRP A 114 7.62 3.86 -6.98
CA TRP A 114 6.67 4.77 -7.60
C TRP A 114 5.41 4.92 -6.73
N ARG A 115 4.79 3.82 -6.34
CA ARG A 115 3.57 3.80 -5.51
C ARG A 115 3.77 4.50 -4.16
N TRP A 116 4.95 4.39 -3.57
CA TRP A 116 5.29 5.03 -2.31
C TRP A 116 5.53 6.53 -2.46
N MET A 117 6.18 6.94 -3.54
CA MET A 117 6.65 8.31 -3.76
C MET A 117 5.60 9.21 -4.41
N MET A 118 4.64 8.64 -5.16
CA MET A 118 3.71 9.43 -5.96
C MET A 118 2.31 9.46 -5.33
N PRO A 119 1.68 10.64 -5.26
CA PRO A 119 0.26 10.74 -4.98
C PRO A 119 -0.54 10.17 -6.17
N ILE A 120 -1.62 9.43 -5.90
CA ILE A 120 -2.47 8.88 -6.95
C ILE A 120 -3.45 9.91 -7.48
N THR A 121 -3.82 10.88 -6.66
CA THR A 121 -4.70 11.99 -7.04
C THR A 121 -4.15 13.30 -6.54
N GLU A 122 -4.58 14.40 -7.17
CA GLU A 122 -4.17 15.76 -6.79
C GLU A 122 -4.53 16.15 -5.34
N HIS A 123 -5.44 15.40 -4.71
CA HIS A 123 -5.98 15.73 -3.39
C HIS A 123 -5.48 14.82 -2.26
N GLN A 124 -4.57 13.91 -2.57
CA GLN A 124 -3.96 13.06 -1.56
C GLN A 124 -2.43 13.24 -1.55
N PRO A 125 -1.77 13.18 -0.39
CA PRO A 125 -0.33 13.14 -0.33
C PRO A 125 0.21 11.80 -0.80
N SER A 126 1.51 11.74 -1.09
CA SER A 126 2.21 10.47 -1.19
C SER A 126 2.42 9.85 0.21
N ALA A 127 2.61 8.54 0.28
CA ALA A 127 2.96 7.89 1.54
C ALA A 127 4.30 8.41 2.09
N HIS A 128 5.24 8.76 1.17
CA HIS A 128 6.50 9.39 1.51
C HIS A 128 6.32 10.73 2.21
N GLU A 129 5.51 11.65 1.67
CA GLU A 129 5.27 12.96 2.25
C GLU A 129 4.67 12.88 3.66
N VAL A 130 3.82 11.89 3.90
CA VAL A 130 3.27 11.66 5.25
C VAL A 130 4.34 11.18 6.22
N ILE A 131 5.14 10.19 5.84
CA ILE A 131 6.10 9.58 6.77
C ILE A 131 7.26 10.50 7.14
N ILE A 132 7.65 11.41 6.23
CA ILE A 132 8.66 12.44 6.52
C ILE A 132 8.09 13.70 7.17
N ASP A 133 6.80 13.70 7.51
CA ASP A 133 6.06 14.82 8.12
C ASP A 133 6.03 16.10 7.25
N TYR A 134 6.20 15.96 5.93
CA TYR A 134 6.04 17.04 4.98
C TYR A 134 4.58 17.42 4.76
N TRP A 135 3.71 16.41 4.62
CA TRP A 135 2.27 16.62 4.51
C TRP A 135 1.68 17.10 5.84
N LYS A 136 0.85 18.14 5.76
CA LYS A 136 0.07 18.66 6.90
C LYS A 136 -1.42 18.55 6.57
N PRO A 137 -2.21 17.94 7.48
CA PRO A 137 -3.67 17.84 7.30
C PRO A 137 -4.32 19.21 7.11
N ASN A 138 -5.11 19.36 6.06
CA ASN A 138 -5.96 20.51 5.87
C ASN A 138 -7.29 20.37 6.66
N LYS A 139 -8.21 21.33 6.50
CA LYS A 139 -9.49 21.32 7.20
C LYS A 139 -10.34 20.08 6.85
N ASN A 140 -10.36 19.65 5.59
CA ASN A 140 -11.11 18.48 5.15
C ASN A 140 -10.46 17.18 5.69
N ASP A 141 -9.14 17.14 5.74
CA ASP A 141 -8.42 16.00 6.35
C ASP A 141 -8.76 15.89 7.84
N THR A 142 -8.75 17.01 8.55
CA THR A 142 -9.11 17.04 9.98
C THR A 142 -10.56 16.59 10.21
N LEU A 143 -11.50 17.03 9.39
CA LEU A 143 -12.90 16.57 9.43
C LEU A 143 -13.01 15.08 9.13
N GLY A 144 -12.22 14.58 8.18
CA GLY A 144 -12.11 13.16 7.85
C GLY A 144 -11.25 12.35 8.83
N LYS A 145 -10.81 12.97 9.96
CA LYS A 145 -9.94 12.34 10.97
C LYS A 145 -8.62 11.82 10.40
N ARG A 146 -8.19 12.33 9.25
CA ARG A 146 -6.89 12.03 8.67
C ARG A 146 -5.84 12.88 9.36
N VAL A 147 -4.86 12.24 9.96
CA VAL A 147 -3.77 12.88 10.69
C VAL A 147 -2.45 12.24 10.31
N SER A 148 -1.33 12.96 10.44
CA SER A 148 0.00 12.44 10.18
C SER A 148 0.30 11.19 11.00
N GLY A 149 1.03 10.26 10.42
CA GLY A 149 1.46 9.02 11.05
C GLY A 149 1.26 7.80 10.16
N PHE A 150 1.62 6.63 10.65
CA PHE A 150 1.54 5.38 9.90
C PHE A 150 0.12 5.04 9.43
N GLY A 151 -0.91 5.40 10.22
CA GLY A 151 -2.30 5.23 9.83
C GLY A 151 -2.66 5.97 8.54
N ALA A 152 -2.13 7.18 8.31
CA ALA A 152 -2.36 7.90 7.07
C ALA A 152 -1.62 7.25 5.88
N THR A 153 -0.43 6.67 6.07
CA THR A 153 0.24 5.91 5.00
C THR A 153 -0.55 4.67 4.60
N MET A 154 -1.14 3.95 5.57
CA MET A 154 -2.07 2.85 5.27
C MET A 154 -3.29 3.33 4.49
N ASN A 155 -3.85 4.49 4.87
CA ASN A 155 -4.99 5.06 4.19
C ASN A 155 -4.69 5.42 2.72
N ILE A 156 -3.50 5.92 2.44
CA ILE A 156 -3.04 6.20 1.07
C ILE A 156 -2.89 4.93 0.25
N LEU A 157 -2.29 3.89 0.85
CA LEU A 157 -1.91 2.68 0.13
C LEU A 157 -3.06 1.65 0.03
N TYR A 158 -3.90 1.55 1.07
CA TYR A 158 -4.89 0.48 1.24
C TYR A 158 -6.20 0.98 1.85
N GLY A 159 -6.49 2.29 1.77
CA GLY A 159 -7.60 2.92 2.47
C GLY A 159 -8.94 2.24 2.25
N ASP A 160 -9.26 1.93 1.00
CA ASP A 160 -10.49 1.24 0.59
C ASP A 160 -10.61 -0.19 1.15
N LEU A 161 -9.51 -0.81 1.55
CA LEU A 161 -9.47 -2.19 2.04
C LEU A 161 -9.48 -2.28 3.58
N VAL A 162 -8.86 -1.31 4.28
CA VAL A 162 -8.59 -1.45 5.71
C VAL A 162 -8.97 -0.24 6.57
N CYS A 163 -9.21 0.94 5.98
CA CYS A 163 -9.46 2.17 6.73
C CYS A 163 -10.96 2.52 6.79
N GLY A 164 -11.36 3.31 7.79
CA GLY A 164 -12.73 3.80 7.92
C GLY A 164 -13.78 2.76 8.31
N GLN A 165 -13.39 1.53 8.55
CA GLN A 165 -14.26 0.39 8.82
C GLN A 165 -14.28 -0.01 10.31
N GLY A 166 -13.72 0.82 11.19
CA GLY A 166 -13.48 0.45 12.57
C GLY A 166 -12.22 -0.41 12.71
N ASP A 167 -12.08 -0.99 13.89
CA ASP A 167 -10.98 -1.91 14.18
C ASP A 167 -11.16 -3.23 13.41
N ASN A 168 -10.13 -3.64 12.69
CA ASN A 168 -10.16 -4.87 11.89
C ASN A 168 -8.80 -5.58 11.89
N GLU A 169 -8.85 -6.89 11.68
CA GLU A 169 -7.67 -7.76 11.76
C GLU A 169 -6.60 -7.42 10.71
N SER A 170 -6.99 -7.11 9.49
CA SER A 170 -6.05 -6.77 8.42
C SER A 170 -5.24 -5.53 8.74
N MET A 171 -5.90 -4.47 9.25
CA MET A 171 -5.22 -3.25 9.70
C MET A 171 -4.29 -3.55 10.86
N ASN A 172 -4.75 -4.31 11.86
CA ASN A 172 -3.97 -4.64 13.04
C ASN A 172 -2.73 -5.48 12.69
N ASN A 173 -2.83 -6.40 11.74
CA ASN A 173 -1.70 -7.16 11.22
C ASN A 173 -0.65 -6.26 10.54
N ILE A 174 -1.08 -5.27 9.75
CA ILE A 174 -0.16 -4.30 9.14
C ILE A 174 0.56 -3.47 10.21
N ILE A 175 -0.18 -2.99 11.22
CA ILE A 175 0.41 -2.24 12.36
C ILE A 175 1.41 -3.10 13.12
N ALA A 176 1.05 -4.35 13.43
CA ALA A 176 1.93 -5.26 14.15
C ALA A 176 3.24 -5.52 13.40
N GLN A 177 3.17 -5.69 12.08
CA GLN A 177 4.35 -5.84 11.23
C GLN A 177 5.21 -4.58 11.20
N TYR A 178 4.60 -3.40 11.09
CA TYR A 178 5.31 -2.13 11.15
C TYR A 178 6.10 -2.00 12.47
N LEU A 179 5.44 -2.26 13.59
CA LEU A 179 6.07 -2.19 14.92
C LEU A 179 7.20 -3.23 15.07
N TYR A 180 6.98 -4.45 14.56
CA TYR A 180 8.02 -5.49 14.56
C TYR A 180 9.27 -5.04 13.80
N TYR A 181 9.10 -4.43 12.63
CA TYR A 181 10.25 -3.96 11.85
C TYR A 181 10.95 -2.75 12.46
N LEU A 182 10.22 -1.86 13.13
CA LEU A 182 10.84 -0.79 13.93
C LEU A 182 11.73 -1.38 15.03
N ASP A 183 11.21 -2.35 15.79
CA ASP A 183 11.95 -3.03 16.85
C ASP A 183 13.19 -3.74 16.28
N LEU A 184 13.06 -4.45 15.15
CA LEU A 184 14.17 -5.16 14.49
C LEU A 184 15.30 -4.21 14.03
N MET A 185 14.94 -3.01 13.62
CA MET A 185 15.91 -1.99 13.18
C MET A 185 16.46 -1.14 14.32
N GLY A 186 16.03 -1.40 15.56
CA GLY A 186 16.43 -0.61 16.71
C GLY A 186 15.92 0.84 16.66
N VAL A 187 14.87 1.11 15.87
CA VAL A 187 14.24 2.44 15.81
C VAL A 187 13.30 2.56 16.99
N ASN A 188 13.65 3.44 17.93
CA ASN A 188 12.83 3.70 19.09
C ASN A 188 11.49 4.34 18.67
N ARG A 189 10.40 3.92 19.28
CA ARG A 189 9.06 4.49 19.05
C ARG A 189 8.99 6.00 19.37
N GLU A 190 9.80 6.49 20.28
CA GLU A 190 9.94 7.92 20.55
C GLU A 190 10.56 8.69 19.37
N GLU A 191 11.40 8.03 18.56
CA GLU A 191 11.99 8.61 17.34
C GLU A 191 10.98 8.69 16.19
N THR A 192 9.98 7.83 16.19
CA THR A 192 8.86 7.89 15.23
C THR A 192 7.82 8.96 15.60
N GLY A 193 7.90 9.47 16.81
CA GLY A 193 7.04 10.47 17.41
C GLY A 193 6.12 9.89 18.49
N PRO A 194 6.13 10.45 19.70
CA PRO A 194 5.38 9.92 20.85
C PRO A 194 3.86 9.91 20.62
N ASN A 195 3.37 10.66 19.64
CA ASN A 195 1.96 10.79 19.29
C ASN A 195 1.64 10.22 17.88
N GLU A 196 2.48 9.34 17.34
CA GLU A 196 2.22 8.75 16.03
C GLU A 196 0.90 7.98 16.03
N VAL A 197 0.00 8.35 15.13
CA VAL A 197 -1.27 7.66 14.96
C VAL A 197 -1.06 6.44 14.05
N LEU A 198 -1.07 5.26 14.64
CA LEU A 198 -0.85 3.99 13.94
C LEU A 198 -2.08 3.51 13.17
N SER A 199 -3.27 3.78 13.69
CA SER A 199 -4.53 3.25 13.16
C SER A 199 -5.21 4.22 12.20
N CYS A 200 -5.79 3.68 11.13
CA CYS A 200 -6.71 4.40 10.24
C CYS A 200 -8.18 3.97 10.39
N ALA A 201 -8.52 3.25 11.47
CA ALA A 201 -9.86 2.70 11.72
C ALA A 201 -11.00 3.72 11.60
N LYS A 202 -10.73 4.97 11.98
CA LYS A 202 -11.71 6.07 11.99
C LYS A 202 -11.46 7.12 10.90
N GLN A 203 -10.43 6.95 10.09
CA GLN A 203 -10.12 7.89 9.03
C GLN A 203 -11.04 7.69 7.83
N VAL A 204 -11.59 8.77 7.29
CA VAL A 204 -12.24 8.71 5.99
C VAL A 204 -11.19 8.39 4.93
N VAL A 205 -11.46 7.43 4.07
CA VAL A 205 -10.52 7.04 3.00
C VAL A 205 -10.24 8.22 2.06
N PHE A 206 -9.00 8.33 1.57
CA PHE A 206 -8.62 9.39 0.63
C PHE A 206 -9.36 9.23 -0.70
N ASN A 207 -9.42 8.00 -1.20
CA ASN A 207 -10.05 7.66 -2.46
C ASN A 207 -11.05 6.52 -2.22
N PRO A 208 -12.32 6.83 -1.91
CA PRO A 208 -13.33 5.79 -1.90
C PRO A 208 -13.45 5.24 -3.32
N SER A 209 -13.23 3.93 -3.48
CA SER A 209 -13.46 3.28 -4.77
C SER A 209 -14.91 3.52 -5.20
N SER A 210 -15.11 3.93 -6.45
CA SER A 210 -16.45 4.13 -7.04
C SER A 210 -17.29 2.83 -7.09
N SER A 211 -16.68 1.69 -6.78
CA SER A 211 -17.31 0.37 -6.73
C SER A 211 -17.83 -0.06 -5.36
N SER A 212 -17.78 0.81 -4.34
CA SER A 212 -18.43 0.55 -3.05
C SER A 212 -19.89 1.00 -3.04
N SER A 213 -20.65 0.67 -4.07
CA SER A 213 -22.10 0.59 -3.96
C SER A 213 -22.48 -0.87 -3.74
N PRO A 214 -23.35 -1.15 -2.76
CA PRO A 214 -23.72 -2.50 -2.34
C PRO A 214 -24.39 -3.32 -3.41
#